data_d7bcbdd7a1012a25bbaffab473ec3037
#
_entry.id   d7bcbdd7a1012a25bbaffab473ec3037
#
_cell.length_a   1.000
_cell.length_b   1.000
_cell.length_c   1.000
_cell.angle_alpha   90.00
_cell.angle_beta   90.00
_cell.angle_gamma   90.00
#
_symmetry.space_group_name_H-M   'P 1'
#
loop_
_entity.id
_entity.type
_entity.pdbx_description
1 polymer ?
#
loop_
_entity_poly.entity_id
_entity_poly.type
_entity_poly.pdbx_seq_one_letter_code
_entity_poly.pdbx_strand_id
1 'polypeptide(L)'
;MSPRRKVDADERDFFDVEPEPPRRWGLPIIAALATLLIAAAITGGTLMLIQHEKDRRTSVKDAAALGYVREFMTSYTTLDPFHANDYADRILAQGTGDFAKMFKEKESEILIQVARAEPTTGIVLEAGVQRWNDNGSADVLVATKISSKSPDGKSTIESGNRWVATAIKEGQQWKISQLIQVI
;
A
#
# COMPACT_ATOMS: atom_id res chain seq x y z
N MET A 1 54.00 7.39 93.97
CA MET A 1 52.91 6.48 93.62
C MET A 1 51.83 7.34 92.94
N SER A 2 51.70 7.20 91.64
CA SER A 2 50.71 7.99 90.85
C SER A 2 49.35 7.27 90.91
N PRO A 3 48.26 7.92 91.24
CA PRO A 3 46.96 7.28 91.24
C PRO A 3 46.50 6.97 89.76
N ARG A 4 46.26 5.72 89.51
CA ARG A 4 45.61 5.32 88.25
C ARG A 4 44.16 5.86 88.21
N ARG A 5 43.91 6.81 87.36
CA ARG A 5 42.56 7.27 87.08
C ARG A 5 41.76 6.15 86.47
N LYS A 6 40.70 5.68 87.11
CA LYS A 6 39.74 4.77 86.54
C LYS A 6 38.93 5.57 85.51
N VAL A 7 39.00 5.18 84.27
CA VAL A 7 38.15 5.69 83.21
C VAL A 7 36.77 5.05 83.37
N ASP A 8 35.75 5.85 83.67
CA ASP A 8 34.40 5.37 83.80
C ASP A 8 33.86 4.83 82.48
N ALA A 9 32.95 3.86 82.59
CA ALA A 9 32.41 3.17 81.43
C ALA A 9 31.70 4.13 80.44
N ASP A 10 31.18 5.26 80.89
CA ASP A 10 30.51 6.29 80.08
C ASP A 10 31.45 7.14 79.23
N GLU A 11 32.78 7.14 79.46
CA GLU A 11 33.76 7.85 78.63
C GLU A 11 34.11 7.06 77.33
N ARG A 12 33.56 5.84 77.13
CA ARG A 12 33.81 5.05 75.93
C ARG A 12 32.86 5.34 74.77
N ASP A 13 31.77 6.05 75.06
CA ASP A 13 30.74 6.37 74.03
C ASP A 13 31.17 7.43 73.02
N PHE A 14 32.28 8.15 73.26
CA PHE A 14 32.78 9.15 72.27
C PHE A 14 33.40 8.57 70.99
N PHE A 15 33.54 7.27 70.89
CA PHE A 15 34.11 6.59 69.73
C PHE A 15 33.14 5.56 69.08
N ASP A 16 31.88 5.52 69.54
CA ASP A 16 30.89 4.73 68.85
C ASP A 16 30.52 5.46 67.55
N VAL A 17 31.16 5.04 66.47
CA VAL A 17 30.79 5.41 65.10
C VAL A 17 29.44 4.74 64.83
N GLU A 18 28.39 5.55 64.77
CA GLU A 18 27.05 5.11 64.40
C GLU A 18 27.17 4.34 63.07
N PRO A 19 26.74 3.04 62.99
CA PRO A 19 26.90 2.27 61.76
C PRO A 19 26.10 2.91 60.66
N GLU A 20 26.76 3.23 59.53
CA GLU A 20 26.10 3.79 58.35
C GLU A 20 24.87 2.94 58.00
N PRO A 21 23.70 3.56 57.76
CA PRO A 21 22.49 2.82 57.46
C PRO A 21 22.71 2.00 56.19
N PRO A 22 22.23 0.74 56.13
CA PRO A 22 22.44 -0.14 55.00
C PRO A 22 21.90 0.51 53.72
N ARG A 23 22.79 0.70 52.77
CA ARG A 23 22.50 1.31 51.46
C ARG A 23 21.36 0.55 50.81
N ARG A 24 20.15 1.12 50.78
CA ARG A 24 18.94 0.50 50.23
C ARG A 24 19.02 0.51 48.69
N TRP A 25 19.71 -0.46 48.11
CA TRP A 25 19.88 -0.64 46.67
C TRP A 25 18.58 -0.98 45.92
N GLY A 26 17.52 -1.30 46.64
CA GLY A 26 16.23 -1.64 46.04
C GLY A 26 15.60 -0.49 45.22
N LEU A 27 15.65 0.75 45.76
CA LEU A 27 15.08 1.92 45.09
C LEU A 27 15.73 2.25 43.72
N PRO A 28 17.08 2.34 43.60
CA PRO A 28 17.71 2.58 42.29
C PRO A 28 17.51 1.46 41.30
N ILE A 29 17.43 0.21 41.76
CA ILE A 29 17.14 -0.94 40.86
C ILE A 29 15.71 -0.86 40.30
N ILE A 30 14.73 -0.57 41.16
CA ILE A 30 13.33 -0.40 40.73
C ILE A 30 13.21 0.80 39.75
N ALA A 31 13.88 1.92 40.03
CA ALA A 31 13.90 3.09 39.14
C ALA A 31 14.53 2.75 37.79
N ALA A 32 15.64 2.00 37.75
CA ALA A 32 16.28 1.56 36.53
C ALA A 32 15.38 0.63 35.70
N LEU A 33 14.69 -0.32 36.34
CA LEU A 33 13.73 -1.20 35.68
C LEU A 33 12.52 -0.44 35.15
N ALA A 34 11.99 0.52 35.91
CA ALA A 34 10.88 1.36 35.46
C ALA A 34 11.25 2.22 34.25
N THR A 35 12.44 2.84 34.24
CA THR A 35 12.92 3.61 33.10
C THR A 35 13.13 2.75 31.88
N LEU A 36 13.64 1.54 32.01
CA LEU A 36 13.83 0.60 30.93
C LEU A 36 12.49 0.13 30.34
N LEU A 37 11.49 -0.15 31.18
CA LEU A 37 10.14 -0.49 30.73
C LEU A 37 9.47 0.68 30.00
N ILE A 38 9.60 1.91 30.49
CA ILE A 38 9.07 3.10 29.82
C ILE A 38 9.74 3.30 28.46
N ALA A 39 11.07 3.18 28.38
CA ALA A 39 11.82 3.28 27.13
C ALA A 39 11.38 2.20 26.12
N ALA A 40 11.20 0.96 26.57
CA ALA A 40 10.71 -0.13 25.73
C ALA A 40 9.28 0.12 25.23
N ALA A 41 8.39 0.63 26.09
CA ALA A 41 7.02 0.96 25.71
C ALA A 41 6.95 2.12 24.69
N ILE A 42 7.76 3.17 24.86
CA ILE A 42 7.84 4.28 23.92
C ILE A 42 8.38 3.79 22.57
N THR A 43 9.45 3.00 22.58
CA THR A 43 10.06 2.46 21.35
C THR A 43 9.07 1.55 20.61
N GLY A 44 8.43 0.62 21.30
CA GLY A 44 7.42 -0.27 20.74
C GLY A 44 6.23 0.48 20.16
N GLY A 45 5.71 1.46 20.90
CA GLY A 45 4.61 2.31 20.44
C GLY A 45 4.98 3.14 19.20
N THR A 46 6.18 3.70 19.17
CA THR A 46 6.66 4.49 18.02
C THR A 46 6.81 3.61 16.77
N LEU A 47 7.39 2.41 16.89
CA LEU A 47 7.52 1.47 15.78
C LEU A 47 6.16 1.03 15.24
N MET A 48 5.19 0.76 16.11
CA MET A 48 3.84 0.38 15.73
C MET A 48 3.11 1.51 14.97
N LEU A 49 3.27 2.75 15.41
CA LEU A 49 2.71 3.92 14.72
C LEU A 49 3.33 4.12 13.32
N ILE A 50 4.65 3.96 13.18
CA ILE A 50 5.33 4.07 11.88
C ILE A 50 4.86 2.98 10.92
N GLN A 51 4.70 1.74 11.38
CA GLN A 51 4.18 0.66 10.55
C GLN A 51 2.74 0.93 10.13
N HIS A 52 1.88 1.32 11.06
CA HIS A 52 0.49 1.63 10.75
C HIS A 52 0.33 2.77 9.73
N GLU A 53 1.16 3.80 9.82
CA GLU A 53 1.15 4.89 8.81
C GLU A 53 1.64 4.42 7.43
N LYS A 54 2.64 3.54 7.37
CA LYS A 54 3.10 2.93 6.11
C LYS A 54 2.00 2.10 5.46
N ASP A 55 1.35 1.23 6.25
CA ASP A 55 0.27 0.37 5.76
C ASP A 55 -0.90 1.19 5.23
N ARG A 56 -1.28 2.26 5.94
CA ARG A 56 -2.32 3.18 5.51
C ARG A 56 -1.96 3.88 4.19
N ARG A 57 -0.73 4.36 4.05
CA ARG A 57 -0.28 5.02 2.79
C ARG A 57 -0.28 4.04 1.63
N THR A 58 0.15 2.81 1.83
CA THR A 58 0.11 1.76 0.82
C THR A 58 -1.32 1.46 0.43
N SER A 59 -2.23 1.25 1.39
CA SER A 59 -3.64 1.00 1.12
C SER A 59 -4.33 2.12 0.33
N VAL A 60 -4.02 3.39 0.61
CA VAL A 60 -4.54 4.54 -0.16
C VAL A 60 -4.00 4.56 -1.58
N LYS A 61 -2.71 4.24 -1.77
CA LYS A 61 -2.11 4.13 -3.10
C LYS A 61 -2.75 2.99 -3.90
N ASP A 62 -2.91 1.82 -3.28
CA ASP A 62 -3.53 0.65 -3.90
C ASP A 62 -4.96 0.97 -4.32
N ALA A 63 -5.76 1.56 -3.43
CA ALA A 63 -7.14 1.94 -3.73
C ALA A 63 -7.23 2.92 -4.91
N ALA A 64 -6.33 3.89 -4.99
CA ALA A 64 -6.30 4.86 -6.09
C ALA A 64 -5.93 4.21 -7.42
N ALA A 65 -4.90 3.34 -7.44
CA ALA A 65 -4.48 2.62 -8.64
C ALA A 65 -5.58 1.65 -9.10
N LEU A 66 -6.17 0.89 -8.17
CA LEU A 66 -7.26 -0.05 -8.45
C LEU A 66 -8.51 0.66 -8.99
N GLY A 67 -8.90 1.78 -8.39
CA GLY A 67 -10.03 2.58 -8.84
C GLY A 67 -9.86 3.01 -10.28
N TYR A 68 -8.70 3.58 -10.61
CA TYR A 68 -8.38 4.01 -11.97
C TYR A 68 -8.34 2.86 -12.98
N VAL A 69 -7.66 1.75 -12.63
CA VAL A 69 -7.57 0.60 -13.53
C VAL A 69 -8.93 -0.04 -13.77
N ARG A 70 -9.81 -0.11 -12.77
CA ARG A 70 -11.19 -0.62 -12.94
C ARG A 70 -11.99 0.25 -13.92
N GLU A 71 -11.90 1.56 -13.80
CA GLU A 71 -12.56 2.50 -14.70
C GLU A 71 -12.02 2.40 -16.14
N PHE A 72 -10.70 2.39 -16.28
CA PHE A 72 -10.04 2.19 -17.57
C PHE A 72 -10.46 0.88 -18.22
N MET A 73 -10.39 -0.24 -17.51
CA MET A 73 -10.72 -1.57 -18.07
C MET A 73 -12.20 -1.69 -18.44
N THR A 74 -13.09 -1.08 -17.69
CA THR A 74 -14.50 -0.99 -18.05
C THR A 74 -14.66 -0.23 -19.36
N SER A 75 -14.01 0.93 -19.50
CA SER A 75 -14.01 1.72 -20.74
C SER A 75 -13.36 0.98 -21.92
N TYR A 76 -12.27 0.28 -21.68
CA TYR A 76 -11.53 -0.48 -22.69
C TYR A 76 -12.31 -1.68 -23.23
N THR A 77 -13.09 -2.36 -22.39
CA THR A 77 -13.86 -3.55 -22.77
C THR A 77 -15.30 -3.24 -23.19
N THR A 78 -15.74 -1.98 -23.05
CA THR A 78 -17.05 -1.52 -23.54
C THR A 78 -16.90 -0.87 -24.90
N LEU A 79 -17.41 -1.53 -25.94
CA LEU A 79 -17.32 -1.06 -27.31
C LEU A 79 -18.67 -0.56 -27.81
N ASP A 80 -18.65 0.62 -28.42
CA ASP A 80 -19.76 1.15 -29.20
C ASP A 80 -19.31 1.36 -30.65
N PRO A 81 -19.73 0.50 -31.58
CA PRO A 81 -19.35 0.60 -32.99
C PRO A 81 -19.72 1.91 -33.65
N PHE A 82 -20.78 2.57 -33.18
CA PHE A 82 -21.25 3.84 -33.76
C PHE A 82 -20.39 5.03 -33.34
N HIS A 83 -19.57 4.88 -32.29
CA HIS A 83 -18.71 5.90 -31.72
C HIS A 83 -17.25 5.42 -31.63
N ALA A 84 -16.75 4.75 -32.69
CA ALA A 84 -15.42 4.18 -32.73
C ALA A 84 -14.30 5.22 -32.53
N ASN A 85 -14.44 6.42 -33.08
CA ASN A 85 -13.46 7.50 -32.90
C ASN A 85 -13.42 7.98 -31.44
N ASP A 86 -14.58 8.22 -30.84
CA ASP A 86 -14.67 8.66 -29.43
C ASP A 86 -14.08 7.58 -28.47
N TYR A 87 -14.26 6.30 -28.82
CA TYR A 87 -13.63 5.20 -28.10
C TYR A 87 -12.11 5.29 -28.19
N ALA A 88 -11.56 5.43 -29.41
CA ALA A 88 -10.11 5.46 -29.61
C ALA A 88 -9.47 6.65 -28.92
N ASP A 89 -10.06 7.85 -29.06
CA ASP A 89 -9.59 9.08 -28.40
C ASP A 89 -9.60 8.94 -26.88
N ARG A 90 -10.67 8.38 -26.31
CA ARG A 90 -10.82 8.16 -24.87
C ARG A 90 -9.77 7.19 -24.33
N ILE A 91 -9.51 6.10 -25.03
CA ILE A 91 -8.53 5.10 -24.63
C ILE A 91 -7.10 5.65 -24.77
N LEU A 92 -6.80 6.34 -25.87
CA LEU A 92 -5.49 6.94 -26.10
C LEU A 92 -5.18 8.05 -25.07
N ALA A 93 -6.16 8.86 -24.69
CA ALA A 93 -6.00 9.89 -23.67
C ALA A 93 -5.62 9.33 -22.29
N GLN A 94 -6.01 8.10 -22.00
CA GLN A 94 -5.69 7.39 -20.75
C GLN A 94 -4.41 6.56 -20.84
N GLY A 95 -3.83 6.45 -22.04
CA GLY A 95 -2.60 5.70 -22.32
C GLY A 95 -1.34 6.55 -22.19
N THR A 96 -0.22 5.89 -21.92
CA THR A 96 1.13 6.44 -21.99
C THR A 96 2.13 5.34 -22.34
N GLY A 97 3.41 5.68 -22.54
CA GLY A 97 4.48 4.73 -22.79
C GLY A 97 4.23 3.78 -23.96
N ASP A 98 4.53 2.51 -23.75
CA ASP A 98 4.42 1.49 -24.81
C ASP A 98 2.96 1.23 -25.21
N PHE A 99 2.02 1.31 -24.27
CA PHE A 99 0.60 1.16 -24.58
C PHE A 99 0.11 2.24 -25.55
N ALA A 100 0.36 3.51 -25.25
CA ALA A 100 -0.06 4.62 -26.11
C ALA A 100 0.61 4.58 -27.48
N LYS A 101 1.91 4.21 -27.53
CA LYS A 101 2.65 4.05 -28.78
C LYS A 101 2.06 2.96 -29.65
N MET A 102 1.87 1.78 -29.11
CA MET A 102 1.28 0.64 -29.82
C MET A 102 -0.15 0.93 -30.28
N PHE A 103 -0.95 1.56 -29.41
CA PHE A 103 -2.34 1.91 -29.73
C PHE A 103 -2.40 2.90 -30.90
N LYS A 104 -1.54 3.94 -30.88
CA LYS A 104 -1.45 4.92 -31.96
C LYS A 104 -0.93 4.34 -33.26
N GLU A 105 0.04 3.44 -33.23
CA GLU A 105 0.54 2.74 -34.42
C GLU A 105 -0.54 1.88 -35.08
N LYS A 106 -1.47 1.33 -34.29
CA LYS A 106 -2.56 0.46 -34.75
C LYS A 106 -3.93 1.14 -34.78
N GLU A 107 -3.98 2.45 -34.60
CA GLU A 107 -5.25 3.21 -34.45
C GLU A 107 -6.22 2.92 -35.57
N SER A 108 -5.76 3.01 -36.84
CA SER A 108 -6.62 2.74 -37.99
C SER A 108 -7.18 1.31 -38.02
N GLU A 109 -6.38 0.34 -37.63
CA GLU A 109 -6.81 -1.07 -37.52
C GLU A 109 -7.84 -1.25 -36.42
N ILE A 110 -7.57 -0.65 -35.24
CA ILE A 110 -8.48 -0.68 -34.09
C ILE A 110 -9.82 -0.04 -34.42
N LEU A 111 -9.82 1.14 -35.07
CA LEU A 111 -11.04 1.82 -35.50
C LEU A 111 -11.90 0.94 -36.43
N ILE A 112 -11.27 0.27 -37.39
CA ILE A 112 -11.98 -0.64 -38.30
C ILE A 112 -12.54 -1.85 -37.55
N GLN A 113 -11.78 -2.42 -36.62
CA GLN A 113 -12.22 -3.53 -35.78
C GLN A 113 -13.39 -3.13 -34.88
N VAL A 114 -13.30 -1.99 -34.20
CA VAL A 114 -14.38 -1.48 -33.34
C VAL A 114 -15.64 -1.19 -34.15
N ALA A 115 -15.52 -0.52 -35.31
CA ALA A 115 -16.66 -0.19 -36.15
C ALA A 115 -17.38 -1.44 -36.75
N ARG A 116 -16.71 -2.58 -36.80
CA ARG A 116 -17.27 -3.86 -37.28
C ARG A 116 -17.69 -4.79 -36.15
N ALA A 117 -17.33 -4.45 -34.92
CA ALA A 117 -17.68 -5.29 -33.78
C ALA A 117 -19.17 -5.18 -33.44
N GLU A 118 -19.69 -6.16 -32.72
CA GLU A 118 -20.97 -6.00 -32.04
C GLU A 118 -20.78 -5.12 -30.78
N PRO A 119 -21.79 -4.36 -30.40
CA PRO A 119 -21.74 -3.60 -29.15
C PRO A 119 -21.46 -4.53 -27.96
N THR A 120 -20.48 -4.15 -27.13
CA THR A 120 -20.13 -4.91 -25.95
C THR A 120 -20.28 -4.07 -24.69
N THR A 121 -20.61 -4.74 -23.61
CA THR A 121 -20.56 -4.16 -22.26
C THR A 121 -19.55 -4.94 -21.44
N GLY A 122 -18.50 -4.23 -21.02
CA GLY A 122 -17.46 -4.78 -20.15
C GLY A 122 -17.69 -4.43 -18.69
N ILE A 123 -17.45 -5.40 -17.81
CA ILE A 123 -17.43 -5.19 -16.36
C ILE A 123 -16.16 -5.79 -15.78
N VAL A 124 -15.59 -5.13 -14.78
CA VAL A 124 -14.50 -5.67 -13.99
C VAL A 124 -15.09 -6.51 -12.87
N LEU A 125 -14.78 -7.80 -12.88
CA LEU A 125 -15.20 -8.74 -11.83
C LEU A 125 -14.35 -8.55 -10.57
N GLU A 126 -13.01 -8.61 -10.76
CA GLU A 126 -12.03 -8.47 -9.71
C GLU A 126 -10.80 -7.72 -10.21
N ALA A 127 -10.15 -6.98 -9.31
CA ALA A 127 -8.85 -6.37 -9.57
C ALA A 127 -8.01 -6.34 -8.28
N GLY A 128 -6.71 -6.63 -8.42
CA GLY A 128 -5.76 -6.60 -7.30
C GLY A 128 -4.39 -6.10 -7.74
N VAL A 129 -3.73 -5.31 -6.90
CA VAL A 129 -2.34 -4.90 -7.13
C VAL A 129 -1.46 -6.14 -6.96
N GLN A 130 -0.75 -6.53 -8.01
CA GLN A 130 0.20 -7.63 -7.98
C GLN A 130 1.53 -7.18 -7.37
N ARG A 131 1.99 -6.01 -7.77
CA ARG A 131 3.24 -5.41 -7.26
C ARG A 131 3.32 -3.92 -7.60
N TRP A 132 4.15 -3.23 -6.82
CA TRP A 132 4.66 -1.90 -7.14
C TRP A 132 6.07 -2.03 -7.70
N ASN A 133 6.33 -1.33 -8.80
CA ASN A 133 7.64 -1.28 -9.44
C ASN A 133 8.47 -0.10 -8.89
N ASP A 134 9.79 -0.16 -9.05
CA ASP A 134 10.72 0.87 -8.55
C ASP A 134 10.47 2.27 -9.15
N ASN A 135 9.92 2.32 -10.36
CA ASN A 135 9.53 3.57 -11.03
C ASN A 135 8.20 4.15 -10.53
N GLY A 136 7.58 3.54 -9.52
CA GLY A 136 6.32 3.98 -8.94
C GLY A 136 5.06 3.55 -9.72
N SER A 137 5.19 2.72 -10.75
CA SER A 137 4.04 2.10 -11.42
C SER A 137 3.53 0.88 -10.65
N ALA A 138 2.25 0.57 -10.83
CA ALA A 138 1.60 -0.60 -10.25
C ALA A 138 1.19 -1.59 -11.35
N ASP A 139 1.57 -2.84 -11.21
CA ASP A 139 1.04 -3.93 -12.01
C ASP A 139 -0.23 -4.45 -11.34
N VAL A 140 -1.35 -4.32 -12.03
CA VAL A 140 -2.68 -4.68 -11.54
C VAL A 140 -3.21 -5.84 -12.35
N LEU A 141 -3.50 -6.94 -11.68
CA LEU A 141 -4.20 -8.09 -12.28
C LEU A 141 -5.69 -7.81 -12.27
N VAL A 142 -6.34 -7.95 -13.43
CA VAL A 142 -7.76 -7.65 -13.60
C VAL A 142 -8.45 -8.81 -14.29
N ALA A 143 -9.59 -9.22 -13.74
CA ALA A 143 -10.52 -10.14 -14.38
C ALA A 143 -11.72 -9.34 -14.89
N THR A 144 -12.01 -9.48 -16.17
CA THR A 144 -13.14 -8.80 -16.82
C THR A 144 -14.13 -9.82 -17.41
N LYS A 145 -15.40 -9.42 -17.46
CA LYS A 145 -16.44 -10.10 -18.21
C LYS A 145 -16.96 -9.13 -19.28
N ILE A 146 -17.00 -9.62 -20.51
CA ILE A 146 -17.54 -8.90 -21.66
C ILE A 146 -18.83 -9.60 -22.09
N SER A 147 -19.89 -8.84 -22.23
CA SER A 147 -21.19 -9.33 -22.69
C SER A 147 -21.52 -8.65 -24.04
N SER A 148 -21.93 -9.43 -25.02
CA SER A 148 -22.44 -8.96 -26.31
C SER A 148 -23.74 -9.68 -26.67
N LYS A 149 -24.54 -9.10 -27.56
CA LYS A 149 -25.68 -9.81 -28.12
C LYS A 149 -25.21 -10.78 -29.21
N SER A 150 -25.85 -11.92 -29.25
CA SER A 150 -25.66 -12.85 -30.38
C SER A 150 -26.13 -12.22 -31.69
N PRO A 151 -25.59 -12.60 -32.87
CA PRO A 151 -25.96 -12.04 -34.18
C PRO A 151 -27.46 -12.15 -34.51
N ASP A 152 -28.14 -13.12 -33.89
CA ASP A 152 -29.60 -13.27 -34.02
C ASP A 152 -30.41 -12.44 -33.02
N GLY A 153 -29.73 -11.73 -32.14
CA GLY A 153 -30.32 -10.85 -31.10
C GLY A 153 -31.06 -11.58 -29.97
N LYS A 154 -31.10 -12.94 -29.99
CA LYS A 154 -31.93 -13.74 -29.08
C LYS A 154 -31.21 -14.13 -27.78
N SER A 155 -29.88 -14.16 -27.79
CA SER A 155 -29.08 -14.56 -26.65
C SER A 155 -27.96 -13.57 -26.36
N THR A 156 -27.44 -13.65 -25.13
CA THR A 156 -26.27 -12.88 -24.70
C THR A 156 -25.08 -13.82 -24.64
N ILE A 157 -24.00 -13.45 -25.33
CA ILE A 157 -22.74 -14.16 -25.27
C ILE A 157 -21.87 -13.47 -24.22
N GLU A 158 -21.35 -14.25 -23.28
CA GLU A 158 -20.45 -13.75 -22.24
C GLU A 158 -19.06 -14.39 -22.39
N SER A 159 -18.02 -13.59 -22.26
CA SER A 159 -16.63 -14.05 -22.22
C SER A 159 -15.88 -13.44 -21.06
N GLY A 160 -15.05 -14.26 -20.41
CA GLY A 160 -14.16 -13.83 -19.33
C GLY A 160 -12.73 -13.66 -19.85
N ASN A 161 -12.06 -12.59 -19.43
CA ASN A 161 -10.66 -12.33 -19.78
C ASN A 161 -9.88 -11.91 -18.57
N ARG A 162 -8.58 -12.14 -18.59
CA ARG A 162 -7.63 -11.70 -17.55
C ARG A 162 -6.58 -10.80 -18.19
N TRP A 163 -6.20 -9.78 -17.43
CA TRP A 163 -5.29 -8.74 -17.90
C TRP A 163 -4.29 -8.40 -16.82
N VAL A 164 -3.09 -8.03 -17.23
CA VAL A 164 -2.15 -7.27 -16.39
C VAL A 164 -2.08 -5.87 -16.99
N ALA A 165 -2.56 -4.90 -16.22
CA ALA A 165 -2.49 -3.49 -16.56
C ALA A 165 -1.43 -2.80 -15.69
N THR A 166 -0.44 -2.18 -16.32
CA THR A 166 0.56 -1.38 -15.61
C THR A 166 0.11 0.07 -15.59
N ALA A 167 -0.27 0.55 -14.42
CA ALA A 167 -0.68 1.94 -14.19
C ALA A 167 0.47 2.74 -13.60
N ILE A 168 0.72 3.92 -14.16
CA ILE A 168 1.73 4.86 -13.69
C ILE A 168 1.09 6.24 -13.44
N LYS A 169 1.60 6.97 -12.44
CA LYS A 169 1.12 8.32 -12.17
C LYS A 169 2.01 9.33 -12.86
N GLU A 170 1.45 10.10 -13.80
CA GLU A 170 2.11 11.22 -14.48
C GLU A 170 1.55 12.54 -13.94
N GLY A 171 2.35 13.27 -13.17
CA GLY A 171 1.87 14.44 -12.45
C GLY A 171 0.78 14.07 -11.45
N GLN A 172 -0.44 14.52 -11.67
CA GLN A 172 -1.60 14.22 -10.81
C GLN A 172 -2.53 13.14 -11.39
N GLN A 173 -2.27 12.67 -12.61
CA GLN A 173 -3.15 11.75 -13.33
C GLN A 173 -2.53 10.33 -13.38
N TRP A 174 -3.37 9.34 -13.26
CA TRP A 174 -3.02 7.97 -13.57
C TRP A 174 -3.13 7.73 -15.07
N LYS A 175 -2.23 6.90 -15.61
CA LYS A 175 -2.22 6.47 -17.01
C LYS A 175 -1.83 5.02 -17.13
N ILE A 176 -2.28 4.34 -18.18
CA ILE A 176 -1.88 2.97 -18.49
C ILE A 176 -0.64 3.01 -19.38
N SER A 177 0.46 2.45 -18.89
CA SER A 177 1.71 2.36 -19.65
C SER A 177 1.89 1.03 -20.39
N GLN A 178 1.22 -0.03 -19.92
CA GLN A 178 1.23 -1.35 -20.53
C GLN A 178 -0.08 -2.09 -20.24
N LEU A 179 -0.56 -2.87 -21.21
CA LEU A 179 -1.72 -3.75 -21.07
C LEU A 179 -1.43 -5.08 -21.74
N ILE A 180 -1.47 -6.15 -20.98
CA ILE A 180 -1.20 -7.51 -21.47
C ILE A 180 -2.38 -8.41 -21.14
N GLN A 181 -2.91 -9.10 -22.12
CA GLN A 181 -3.90 -10.15 -21.88
C GLN A 181 -3.18 -11.42 -21.43
N VAL A 182 -3.65 -12.00 -20.34
CA VAL A 182 -3.14 -13.25 -19.78
C VAL A 182 -4.12 -14.36 -20.14
N ILE A 183 -3.58 -15.39 -20.78
CA ILE A 183 -4.34 -16.57 -21.21
C ILE A 183 -4.60 -17.49 -20.02
#